data_7f296d06eda31a1eb7fbb634488b7aea
#
_entry.id   7f296d06eda31a1eb7fbb634488b7aea
#
_cell.length_a   1.000
_cell.length_b   1.000
_cell.length_c   1.000
_cell.angle_alpha   90.00
_cell.angle_beta   90.00
_cell.angle_gamma   90.00
#
_symmetry.space_group_name_H-M   'P 1'
#
loop_
_entity.id
_entity.type
_entity.pdbx_description
1 polymer ?
#
loop_
_entity_poly.entity_id
_entity_poly.type
_entity_poly.pdbx_seq_one_letter_code
_entity_poly.pdbx_strand_id
1 'polypeptide(L)'
;GGAAGLAALEKRVLLVDCDPQGNATRGLGHTARAPHLYHVLVGESPIEAAILPSGFPFLDLLPADRDLVGVEVEFVGLERWEEVLGARLAAIAERYDFILIDCPPSLGHLTILALVAATGVLIPLQCEYFALEGVSELLSTIRRVTSALNPELALAGILLTMYDDRMKLTRDVEREVRAHFPA
;
A
#
# COMPACT_ATOMS: atom_id res chain seq x y z
N GLY A 1 14.14 2.38 -1.44
CA GLY A 1 12.97 1.54 -1.21
C GLY A 1 12.66 0.63 -2.40
N GLY A 2 11.68 -0.27 -2.25
CA GLY A 2 11.33 -1.28 -3.25
C GLY A 2 10.96 -0.72 -4.63
N ALA A 3 10.25 0.41 -4.69
CA ALA A 3 9.87 1.06 -5.95
C ALA A 3 11.08 1.49 -6.77
N ALA A 4 12.07 2.11 -6.14
CA ALA A 4 13.31 2.52 -6.80
C ALA A 4 14.13 1.30 -7.28
N GLY A 5 14.12 0.21 -6.52
CA GLY A 5 14.77 -1.05 -6.91
C GLY A 5 14.17 -1.67 -8.17
N LEU A 6 12.84 -1.71 -8.28
CA LEU A 6 12.15 -2.19 -9.48
C LEU A 6 12.39 -1.26 -10.68
N ALA A 7 12.34 0.05 -10.48
CA ALA A 7 12.62 1.02 -11.54
C ALA A 7 14.07 0.93 -12.04
N ALA A 8 15.03 0.63 -11.17
CA ALA A 8 16.42 0.38 -11.55
C ALA A 8 16.61 -0.84 -12.47
N LEU A 9 15.65 -1.77 -12.48
CA LEU A 9 15.56 -2.89 -13.43
C LEU A 9 14.81 -2.53 -14.73
N GLU A 10 14.61 -1.23 -14.99
CA GLU A 10 13.87 -0.71 -16.15
C GLU A 10 12.41 -1.19 -16.22
N LYS A 11 11.82 -1.52 -15.08
CA LYS A 11 10.39 -1.80 -14.95
C LYS A 11 9.63 -0.47 -14.76
N ARG A 12 8.53 -0.32 -15.46
CA ARG A 12 7.64 0.84 -15.31
C ARG A 12 6.86 0.72 -14.02
N VAL A 13 7.09 1.60 -13.09
CA VAL A 13 6.54 1.54 -11.74
C VAL A 13 5.73 2.80 -11.43
N LEU A 14 4.53 2.63 -10.89
CA LEU A 14 3.78 3.67 -10.22
C LEU A 14 3.86 3.43 -8.70
N LEU A 15 4.30 4.44 -7.96
CA LEU A 15 4.18 4.47 -6.51
C LEU A 15 2.96 5.32 -6.13
N VAL A 16 2.01 4.70 -5.45
CA VAL A 16 0.81 5.35 -4.91
C VAL A 16 1.05 5.59 -3.42
N ASP A 17 1.09 6.85 -3.03
CA ASP A 17 1.17 7.22 -1.61
C ASP A 17 -0.24 7.20 -1.01
N CYS A 18 -0.59 6.16 -0.27
CA CYS A 18 -1.90 6.00 0.37
C CYS A 18 -1.85 6.31 1.88
N ASP A 19 -0.89 7.13 2.28
CA ASP A 19 -0.71 7.57 3.66
C ASP A 19 -0.91 9.08 3.78
N PRO A 20 -1.84 9.56 4.64
CA PRO A 20 -2.03 11.00 4.88
C PRO A 20 -0.78 11.73 5.36
N GLN A 21 0.18 11.00 5.94
CA GLN A 21 1.47 11.57 6.31
C GLN A 21 2.34 11.95 5.10
N GLY A 22 2.08 11.38 3.91
CA GLY A 22 2.78 11.73 2.69
C GLY A 22 4.28 11.38 2.72
N ASN A 23 4.66 10.31 3.41
CA ASN A 23 6.06 9.93 3.58
C ASN A 23 6.70 9.46 2.27
N ALA A 24 5.98 8.71 1.45
CA ALA A 24 6.48 8.28 0.14
C ALA A 24 6.64 9.48 -0.80
N THR A 25 5.70 10.42 -0.78
CA THR A 25 5.74 11.66 -1.55
C THR A 25 6.99 12.49 -1.21
N ARG A 26 7.18 12.78 0.09
CA ARG A 26 8.37 13.54 0.54
C ARG A 26 9.67 12.79 0.33
N GLY A 27 9.65 11.47 0.51
CA GLY A 27 10.81 10.61 0.29
C GLY A 27 11.34 10.62 -1.14
N LEU A 28 10.49 10.97 -2.12
CA LEU A 28 10.88 11.21 -3.52
C LEU A 28 11.16 12.70 -3.82
N GLY A 29 11.18 13.56 -2.79
CA GLY A 29 11.49 14.99 -2.95
C GLY A 29 10.33 15.84 -3.45
N HIS A 30 9.08 15.31 -3.39
CA HIS A 30 7.89 16.03 -3.85
C HIS A 30 7.08 16.60 -2.68
N THR A 31 6.31 17.63 -3.01
CA THR A 31 5.21 18.14 -2.17
C THR A 31 3.93 17.95 -2.95
N ALA A 32 2.94 17.30 -2.33
CA ALA A 32 1.66 17.07 -2.98
C ALA A 32 0.94 18.39 -3.26
N ARG A 33 0.41 18.52 -4.45
CA ARG A 33 -0.44 19.63 -4.90
C ARG A 33 -1.67 19.06 -5.59
N ALA A 34 -2.77 19.77 -5.51
CA ALA A 34 -3.99 19.37 -6.20
C ALA A 34 -3.79 19.36 -7.73
N PRO A 35 -4.27 18.34 -8.46
CA PRO A 35 -4.92 17.16 -7.93
C PRO A 35 -3.91 16.11 -7.43
N HIS A 36 -4.27 15.40 -6.36
CA HIS A 36 -3.52 14.27 -5.83
C HIS A 36 -4.49 13.12 -5.45
N LEU A 37 -4.05 12.10 -4.72
CA LEU A 37 -4.84 10.90 -4.47
C LEU A 37 -6.24 11.19 -3.88
N TYR A 38 -6.36 12.13 -2.94
CA TYR A 38 -7.67 12.53 -2.41
C TYR A 38 -8.66 12.87 -3.52
N HIS A 39 -8.28 13.77 -4.43
CA HIS A 39 -9.14 14.24 -5.52
C HIS A 39 -9.53 13.12 -6.48
N VAL A 40 -8.62 12.19 -6.71
CA VAL A 40 -8.87 10.98 -7.51
C VAL A 40 -9.91 10.09 -6.84
N LEU A 41 -9.76 9.82 -5.55
CA LEU A 41 -10.65 8.93 -4.81
C LEU A 41 -12.07 9.50 -4.70
N VAL A 42 -12.21 10.80 -4.44
CA VAL A 42 -13.54 11.44 -4.33
C VAL A 42 -14.16 11.80 -5.69
N GLY A 43 -13.48 11.54 -6.79
CA GLY A 43 -14.00 11.74 -8.15
C GLY A 43 -13.90 13.17 -8.69
N GLU A 44 -13.11 14.02 -8.04
CA GLU A 44 -12.88 15.41 -8.49
C GLU A 44 -11.84 15.52 -9.61
N SER A 45 -11.02 14.49 -9.80
CA SER A 45 -9.97 14.46 -10.83
C SER A 45 -9.83 13.06 -11.42
N PRO A 46 -9.56 12.95 -12.74
CA PRO A 46 -9.10 11.70 -13.31
C PRO A 46 -7.69 11.36 -12.77
N ILE A 47 -7.39 10.08 -12.63
CA ILE A 47 -6.12 9.64 -12.07
C ILE A 47 -4.91 10.11 -12.89
N GLU A 48 -5.06 10.17 -14.21
CA GLU A 48 -4.01 10.61 -15.12
C GLU A 48 -3.53 12.04 -14.83
N ALA A 49 -4.42 12.91 -14.38
CA ALA A 49 -4.09 14.30 -14.05
C ALA A 49 -3.33 14.44 -12.73
N ALA A 50 -3.39 13.43 -11.87
CA ALA A 50 -2.75 13.43 -10.55
C ALA A 50 -1.40 12.71 -10.52
N ILE A 51 -1.09 11.89 -11.53
CA ILE A 51 0.18 11.20 -11.64
C ILE A 51 1.24 12.16 -12.16
N LEU A 52 2.41 12.13 -11.55
CA LEU A 52 3.57 12.94 -11.94
C LEU A 52 4.86 12.12 -12.01
N PRO A 53 5.83 12.54 -12.83
CA PRO A 53 7.15 11.93 -12.83
C PRO A 53 7.82 12.10 -11.47
N SER A 54 8.43 11.04 -10.94
CA SER A 54 9.10 11.12 -9.65
C SER A 54 10.43 11.87 -9.65
N GLY A 55 11.03 12.02 -10.84
CA GLY A 55 12.42 12.45 -11.01
C GLY A 55 13.41 11.30 -11.19
N PHE A 56 12.99 10.06 -10.93
CA PHE A 56 13.74 8.84 -11.23
C PHE A 56 13.22 8.20 -12.51
N PRO A 57 14.08 7.68 -13.39
CA PRO A 57 13.66 6.96 -14.59
C PRO A 57 12.73 5.78 -14.25
N PHE A 58 11.71 5.58 -15.07
CA PHE A 58 10.73 4.48 -14.96
C PHE A 58 9.85 4.50 -13.69
N LEU A 59 9.91 5.55 -12.89
CA LEU A 59 9.12 5.68 -11.66
C LEU A 59 8.24 6.92 -11.69
N ASP A 60 6.94 6.73 -11.68
CA ASP A 60 5.94 7.76 -11.49
C ASP A 60 5.38 7.73 -10.06
N LEU A 61 4.80 8.83 -9.64
CA LEU A 61 4.23 9.03 -8.31
C LEU A 61 2.78 9.50 -8.41
N LEU A 62 1.89 8.87 -7.66
CA LEU A 62 0.59 9.43 -7.30
C LEU A 62 0.70 9.93 -5.86
N PRO A 63 0.85 11.24 -5.65
CA PRO A 63 1.18 11.79 -4.35
C PRO A 63 -0.04 11.92 -3.44
N ALA A 64 0.21 12.06 -2.15
CA ALA A 64 -0.80 12.36 -1.14
C ALA A 64 -0.29 13.35 -0.10
N ASP A 65 -1.24 13.95 0.60
CA ASP A 65 -1.03 14.74 1.78
C ASP A 65 -2.13 14.50 2.82
N ARG A 66 -2.17 15.36 3.85
CA ARG A 66 -3.15 15.24 4.94
C ARG A 66 -4.63 15.31 4.50
N ASP A 67 -4.92 15.88 3.35
CA ASP A 67 -6.30 15.97 2.83
C ASP A 67 -6.89 14.57 2.60
N LEU A 68 -6.03 13.56 2.46
CA LEU A 68 -6.45 12.16 2.29
C LEU A 68 -7.30 11.65 3.47
N VAL A 69 -7.16 12.22 4.67
CA VAL A 69 -8.04 11.92 5.82
C VAL A 69 -9.52 12.19 5.49
N GLY A 70 -9.80 13.16 4.63
CA GLY A 70 -11.14 13.50 4.20
C GLY A 70 -11.90 12.38 3.50
N VAL A 71 -11.20 11.39 2.94
CA VAL A 71 -11.81 10.23 2.28
C VAL A 71 -12.74 9.47 3.23
N GLU A 72 -12.40 9.35 4.51
CA GLU A 72 -13.24 8.66 5.49
C GLU A 72 -14.60 9.33 5.65
N VAL A 73 -14.65 10.66 5.58
CA VAL A 73 -15.89 11.43 5.65
C VAL A 73 -16.69 11.33 4.36
N GLU A 74 -16.02 11.48 3.21
CA GLU A 74 -16.63 11.42 1.89
C GLU A 74 -17.24 10.03 1.58
N PHE A 75 -16.67 8.97 2.14
CA PHE A 75 -17.13 7.60 1.90
C PHE A 75 -18.21 7.13 2.87
N VAL A 76 -18.61 7.94 3.83
CA VAL A 76 -19.76 7.62 4.71
C VAL A 76 -21.02 7.39 3.87
N GLY A 77 -21.59 6.19 3.98
CA GLY A 77 -22.81 5.83 3.24
C GLY A 77 -22.59 5.50 1.77
N LEU A 78 -21.38 5.55 1.26
CA LEU A 78 -21.07 5.11 -0.10
C LEU A 78 -21.03 3.58 -0.14
N GLU A 79 -21.91 2.97 -0.94
CA GLU A 79 -21.86 1.53 -1.17
C GLU A 79 -20.60 1.17 -1.97
N ARG A 80 -19.97 0.04 -1.59
CA ARG A 80 -18.77 -0.49 -2.26
C ARG A 80 -17.61 0.49 -2.32
N TRP A 81 -17.48 1.35 -1.32
CA TRP A 81 -16.39 2.33 -1.22
C TRP A 81 -15.00 1.67 -1.26
N GLU A 82 -14.87 0.46 -0.72
CA GLU A 82 -13.62 -0.31 -0.69
C GLU A 82 -13.06 -0.63 -2.07
N GLU A 83 -13.88 -0.60 -3.12
CA GLU A 83 -13.48 -0.89 -4.49
C GLU A 83 -13.01 0.35 -5.27
N VAL A 84 -13.17 1.54 -4.71
CA VAL A 84 -12.93 2.80 -5.43
C VAL A 84 -11.49 2.92 -5.92
N LEU A 85 -10.50 2.64 -5.07
CA LEU A 85 -9.09 2.74 -5.47
C LEU A 85 -8.76 1.77 -6.63
N GLY A 86 -9.20 0.53 -6.52
CA GLY A 86 -9.00 -0.47 -7.58
C GLY A 86 -9.61 -0.04 -8.91
N ALA A 87 -10.81 0.53 -8.89
CA ALA A 87 -11.47 1.04 -10.09
C ALA A 87 -10.70 2.21 -10.73
N ARG A 88 -10.14 3.12 -9.91
CA ARG A 88 -9.31 4.22 -10.41
C ARG A 88 -8.00 3.72 -11.03
N LEU A 89 -7.33 2.77 -10.37
CA LEU A 89 -6.08 2.20 -10.85
C LEU A 89 -6.27 1.37 -12.13
N ALA A 90 -7.40 0.72 -12.32
CA ALA A 90 -7.70 -0.05 -13.52
C ALA A 90 -7.59 0.78 -14.80
N ALA A 91 -7.90 2.09 -14.74
CA ALA A 91 -7.82 2.98 -15.89
C ALA A 91 -6.40 3.18 -16.43
N ILE A 92 -5.37 2.94 -15.61
CA ILE A 92 -3.96 3.20 -15.97
C ILE A 92 -3.06 1.97 -15.80
N ALA A 93 -3.62 0.84 -15.41
CA ALA A 93 -2.85 -0.35 -15.03
C ALA A 93 -1.95 -0.87 -16.16
N GLU A 94 -2.39 -0.77 -17.42
CA GLU A 94 -1.62 -1.23 -18.58
C GLU A 94 -0.35 -0.38 -18.85
N ARG A 95 -0.24 0.81 -18.26
CA ARG A 95 0.92 1.68 -18.41
C ARG A 95 2.11 1.23 -17.57
N TYR A 96 1.88 0.38 -16.58
CA TYR A 96 2.87 0.01 -15.58
C TYR A 96 3.06 -1.50 -15.49
N ASP A 97 4.29 -1.90 -15.22
CA ASP A 97 4.62 -3.29 -14.91
C ASP A 97 4.29 -3.60 -13.44
N PHE A 98 4.44 -2.59 -12.56
CA PHE A 98 4.11 -2.68 -11.14
C PHE A 98 3.42 -1.40 -10.67
N ILE A 99 2.42 -1.57 -9.81
CA ILE A 99 1.82 -0.51 -9.01
C ILE A 99 2.05 -0.86 -7.55
N LEU A 100 2.82 -0.03 -6.84
CA LEU A 100 3.09 -0.19 -5.43
C LEU A 100 2.26 0.81 -4.64
N ILE A 101 1.51 0.34 -3.66
CA ILE A 101 0.66 1.16 -2.81
C ILE A 101 1.30 1.19 -1.41
N ASP A 102 1.76 2.37 -1.01
CA ASP A 102 2.31 2.59 0.33
C ASP A 102 1.18 2.97 1.28
N CYS A 103 0.98 2.16 2.31
CA CYS A 103 -0.15 2.27 3.24
C CYS A 103 0.30 2.79 4.60
N PRO A 104 -0.59 3.49 5.34
CA PRO A 104 -0.31 3.84 6.72
C PRO A 104 -0.23 2.60 7.61
N PRO A 105 0.45 2.67 8.75
CA PRO A 105 0.58 1.54 9.68
C PRO A 105 -0.73 1.19 10.41
N SER A 106 -1.80 1.93 10.17
CA SER A 106 -3.12 1.67 10.73
C SER A 106 -3.94 0.74 9.84
N LEU A 107 -4.90 0.02 10.43
CA LEU A 107 -5.82 -0.89 9.73
C LEU A 107 -7.17 -0.19 9.39
N GLY A 108 -7.11 1.11 9.06
CA GLY A 108 -8.28 1.91 8.72
C GLY A 108 -8.73 1.79 7.25
N HIS A 109 -9.61 2.69 6.84
CA HIS A 109 -10.20 2.70 5.50
C HIS A 109 -9.18 2.73 4.36
N LEU A 110 -8.11 3.51 4.49
CA LEU A 110 -7.10 3.63 3.45
C LEU A 110 -6.35 2.31 3.23
N THR A 111 -6.05 1.58 4.30
CA THR A 111 -5.44 0.25 4.20
C THR A 111 -6.39 -0.75 3.56
N ILE A 112 -7.68 -0.71 3.88
CA ILE A 112 -8.69 -1.57 3.23
C ILE A 112 -8.80 -1.26 1.74
N LEU A 113 -8.86 0.01 1.34
CA LEU A 113 -8.83 0.42 -0.07
C LEU A 113 -7.64 -0.17 -0.82
N ALA A 114 -6.46 -0.11 -0.21
CA ALA A 114 -5.25 -0.65 -0.79
C ALA A 114 -5.28 -2.19 -0.90
N LEU A 115 -5.71 -2.88 0.14
CA LEU A 115 -5.80 -4.35 0.15
C LEU A 115 -6.81 -4.87 -0.88
N VAL A 116 -7.93 -4.19 -1.05
CA VAL A 116 -8.93 -4.57 -2.05
C VAL A 116 -8.43 -4.32 -3.48
N ALA A 117 -7.64 -3.27 -3.70
CA ALA A 117 -7.06 -2.95 -4.99
C ALA A 117 -5.86 -3.83 -5.37
N ALA A 118 -5.19 -4.43 -4.40
CA ALA A 118 -3.93 -5.13 -4.59
C ALA A 118 -4.12 -6.58 -5.07
N THR A 119 -3.11 -7.10 -5.77
CA THR A 119 -2.99 -8.52 -6.12
C THR A 119 -2.03 -9.26 -5.18
N GLY A 120 -1.20 -8.53 -4.46
CA GLY A 120 -0.27 -9.08 -3.48
C GLY A 120 0.06 -8.10 -2.37
N VAL A 121 0.42 -8.63 -1.21
CA VAL A 121 0.82 -7.85 -0.04
C VAL A 121 2.27 -8.17 0.30
N LEU A 122 3.06 -7.12 0.48
CA LEU A 122 4.40 -7.21 1.03
C LEU A 122 4.41 -6.48 2.39
N ILE A 123 4.78 -7.21 3.44
CA ILE A 123 4.81 -6.68 4.80
C ILE A 123 6.27 -6.47 5.21
N PRO A 124 6.75 -5.22 5.31
CA PRO A 124 8.04 -4.92 5.90
C PRO A 124 7.93 -4.98 7.42
N LEU A 125 8.66 -5.88 8.06
CA LEU A 125 8.72 -6.01 9.52
C LEU A 125 10.11 -5.68 10.03
N GLN A 126 10.20 -4.76 10.99
CA GLN A 126 11.39 -4.52 11.79
C GLN A 126 11.34 -5.41 13.03
N CYS A 127 12.14 -6.46 13.06
CA CYS A 127 12.06 -7.49 14.10
C CYS A 127 12.33 -6.97 15.52
N GLU A 128 12.96 -5.82 15.69
CA GLU A 128 13.27 -5.24 17.01
C GLU A 128 12.09 -4.49 17.64
N TYR A 129 11.10 -4.06 16.83
CA TYR A 129 10.04 -3.14 17.27
C TYR A 129 8.64 -3.73 17.25
N PHE A 130 8.45 -4.92 16.68
CA PHE A 130 7.14 -5.53 16.61
C PHE A 130 6.93 -6.57 17.70
N ALA A 131 5.93 -6.35 18.54
CA ALA A 131 5.39 -7.40 19.37
C ALA A 131 4.65 -8.42 18.50
N LEU A 132 4.78 -9.72 18.81
CA LEU A 132 4.06 -10.81 18.14
C LEU A 132 2.55 -10.57 18.03
N GLU A 133 1.95 -9.97 19.05
CA GLU A 133 0.54 -9.62 19.09
C GLU A 133 0.14 -8.67 17.96
N GLY A 134 0.93 -7.63 17.70
CA GLY A 134 0.66 -6.68 16.60
C GLY A 134 0.78 -7.32 15.22
N VAL A 135 1.71 -8.25 15.04
CA VAL A 135 1.85 -9.02 13.78
C VAL A 135 0.66 -9.94 13.58
N SER A 136 0.23 -10.65 14.61
CA SER A 136 -0.92 -11.55 14.57
C SER A 136 -2.21 -10.80 14.22
N GLU A 137 -2.42 -9.62 14.77
CA GLU A 137 -3.57 -8.77 14.47
C GLU A 137 -3.56 -8.29 13.01
N LEU A 138 -2.41 -7.85 12.50
CA LEU A 138 -2.23 -7.46 11.11
C LEU A 138 -2.55 -8.62 10.15
N LEU A 139 -1.99 -9.78 10.39
CA LEU A 139 -2.20 -10.97 9.56
C LEU A 139 -3.67 -11.43 9.61
N SER A 140 -4.30 -11.38 10.76
CA SER A 140 -5.73 -11.68 10.93
C SER A 140 -6.61 -10.71 10.11
N THR A 141 -6.28 -9.43 10.11
CA THR A 141 -7.02 -8.43 9.32
C THR A 141 -6.84 -8.64 7.83
N ILE A 142 -5.63 -8.88 7.36
CA ILE A 142 -5.36 -9.21 5.94
C ILE A 142 -6.18 -10.44 5.53
N ARG A 143 -6.21 -11.47 6.36
CA ARG A 143 -6.99 -12.67 6.09
C ARG A 143 -8.49 -12.41 6.00
N ARG A 144 -9.06 -11.57 6.88
CA ARG A 144 -10.47 -11.18 6.81
C ARG A 144 -10.80 -10.42 5.53
N VAL A 145 -9.95 -9.48 5.14
CA VAL A 145 -10.12 -8.72 3.88
C VAL A 145 -10.04 -9.68 2.69
N THR A 146 -9.05 -10.55 2.67
CA THR A 146 -8.88 -11.56 1.61
C THR A 146 -10.13 -12.44 1.46
N SER A 147 -10.67 -12.94 2.56
CA SER A 147 -11.81 -13.84 2.54
C SER A 147 -13.12 -13.15 2.13
N ALA A 148 -13.30 -11.89 2.52
CA ALA A 148 -14.57 -11.19 2.37
C ALA A 148 -14.62 -10.28 1.13
N LEU A 149 -13.53 -9.61 0.78
CA LEU A 149 -13.52 -8.51 -0.18
C LEU A 149 -12.59 -8.74 -1.39
N ASN A 150 -11.52 -9.51 -1.22
CA ASN A 150 -10.55 -9.76 -2.30
C ASN A 150 -9.95 -11.16 -2.18
N PRO A 151 -10.67 -12.21 -2.60
CA PRO A 151 -10.20 -13.59 -2.50
C PRO A 151 -8.95 -13.89 -3.34
N GLU A 152 -8.61 -13.04 -4.32
CA GLU A 152 -7.42 -13.17 -5.16
C GLU A 152 -6.16 -12.53 -4.55
N LEU A 153 -6.30 -11.82 -3.43
CA LEU A 153 -5.17 -11.23 -2.74
C LEU A 153 -4.24 -12.32 -2.20
N ALA A 154 -3.00 -12.31 -2.67
CA ALA A 154 -1.97 -13.23 -2.21
C ALA A 154 -0.99 -12.51 -1.26
N LEU A 155 -0.47 -13.23 -0.27
CA LEU A 155 0.69 -12.77 0.47
C LEU A 155 1.92 -12.98 -0.41
N ALA A 156 2.42 -11.90 -1.04
CA ALA A 156 3.60 -11.95 -1.91
C ALA A 156 4.89 -12.20 -1.12
N GLY A 157 4.91 -11.82 0.15
CA GLY A 157 6.04 -12.05 1.02
C GLY A 157 6.03 -11.17 2.26
N ILE A 158 6.95 -11.50 3.18
CA ILE A 158 7.26 -10.68 4.33
C ILE A 158 8.73 -10.32 4.25
N LEU A 159 9.00 -9.03 4.20
CA LEU A 159 10.35 -8.51 4.21
C LEU A 159 10.75 -8.21 5.65
N LEU A 160 11.58 -9.06 6.23
CA LEU A 160 12.19 -8.80 7.53
C LEU A 160 13.32 -7.80 7.35
N THR A 161 13.15 -6.62 7.90
CA THR A 161 14.20 -5.60 7.96
C THR A 161 14.91 -5.66 9.30
N MET A 162 16.21 -5.36 9.34
CA MET A 162 17.06 -5.49 10.54
C MET A 162 17.02 -6.91 11.14
N TYR A 163 17.05 -7.92 10.27
CA TYR A 163 16.99 -9.32 10.65
C TYR A 163 18.25 -9.75 11.39
N ASP A 164 18.08 -10.33 12.57
CA ASP A 164 19.11 -11.07 13.29
C ASP A 164 18.55 -12.47 13.63
N ASP A 165 19.08 -13.50 13.00
CA ASP A 165 18.63 -14.88 13.16
C ASP A 165 18.91 -15.45 14.57
N ARG A 166 19.72 -14.77 15.38
CA ARG A 166 19.96 -15.11 16.79
C ARG A 166 18.83 -14.64 17.69
N MET A 167 17.93 -13.76 17.23
CA MET A 167 16.83 -13.25 18.02
C MET A 167 15.66 -14.25 18.06
N LYS A 168 15.24 -14.61 19.25
CA LYS A 168 14.06 -15.46 19.46
C LYS A 168 12.80 -14.87 18.82
N LEU A 169 12.64 -13.54 18.89
CA LEU A 169 11.52 -12.82 18.33
C LEU A 169 11.38 -13.03 16.81
N THR A 170 12.49 -13.07 16.08
CA THR A 170 12.49 -13.29 14.62
C THR A 170 11.90 -14.65 14.27
N ARG A 171 12.26 -15.70 15.01
CA ARG A 171 11.73 -17.06 14.78
C ARG A 171 10.25 -17.17 15.16
N ASP A 172 9.84 -16.43 16.19
CA ASP A 172 8.45 -16.41 16.62
C ASP A 172 7.57 -15.68 15.60
N VAL A 173 8.03 -14.58 15.02
CA VAL A 173 7.37 -13.90 13.91
C VAL A 173 7.27 -14.80 12.67
N GLU A 174 8.34 -15.47 12.29
CA GLU A 174 8.32 -16.41 11.17
C GLU A 174 7.31 -17.54 11.37
N ARG A 175 7.25 -18.09 12.58
CA ARG A 175 6.27 -19.13 12.92
C ARG A 175 4.83 -18.63 12.83
N GLU A 176 4.55 -17.44 13.34
CA GLU A 176 3.23 -16.82 13.29
C GLU A 176 2.77 -16.57 11.85
N VAL A 177 3.67 -16.07 11.02
CA VAL A 177 3.41 -15.88 9.59
C VAL A 177 3.06 -17.19 8.91
N ARG A 178 3.84 -18.24 9.13
CA ARG A 178 3.60 -19.56 8.53
C ARG A 178 2.28 -20.19 9.02
N ALA A 179 1.87 -19.87 10.25
CA ALA A 179 0.61 -20.37 10.80
C ALA A 179 -0.62 -19.75 10.11
N HIS A 180 -0.53 -18.47 9.71
CA HIS A 180 -1.63 -17.76 9.06
C HIS A 180 -1.64 -17.90 7.53
N PHE A 181 -0.48 -18.14 6.93
CA PHE A 181 -0.30 -18.28 5.50
C PHE A 181 0.53 -19.53 5.19
N PRO A 182 -0.06 -20.73 5.28
CA PRO A 182 0.60 -21.94 4.84
C PRO A 182 0.90 -21.87 3.36
N ALA A 183 2.11 -22.30 2.96
CA ALA A 183 2.57 -22.30 1.58
C ALA A 183 1.74 -23.25 0.70
#